data_fdc0e1c58d5d94c48572edd05aed62a7
#
_entry.id   fdc0e1c58d5d94c48572edd05aed62a7
#
_cell.length_a   1.000
_cell.length_b   1.000
_cell.length_c   1.000
_cell.angle_alpha   90.00
_cell.angle_beta   90.00
_cell.angle_gamma   90.00
#
_symmetry.space_group_name_H-M   'P 1'
#
loop_
_entity.id
_entity.type
_entity.pdbx_description
1 polymer ?
#
loop_
_entity_poly.entity_id
_entity_poly.type
_entity_poly.pdbx_seq_one_letter_code
_entity_poly.pdbx_strand_id
1 'polypeptide(L)'
;MDGDTVEIDLDLGFNIILANQRVRMAGIDTPESRTSIAEEKERGLISKKKVAEKLPVGSWQRIQTMRADSNDDKFGRILGVFIMEDGMSLSQWLIDNNYAVLYQGENKELVQEGHRYNKQKLIERGELKA
;
A
#
# COMPACT_ATOMS: atom_id res chain seq x y z
N MET A 1 -4.72 1.82 -9.92
CA MET A 1 -3.69 1.26 -9.01
C MET A 1 -4.32 0.93 -7.67
N ASP A 2 -3.93 -0.17 -7.07
CA ASP A 2 -4.39 -0.52 -5.72
C ASP A 2 -3.70 0.32 -4.66
N GLY A 3 -4.17 0.23 -3.42
CA GLY A 3 -3.66 1.03 -2.32
C GLY A 3 -2.19 0.79 -1.99
N ASP A 4 -1.61 -0.33 -2.42
CA ASP A 4 -0.20 -0.65 -2.19
C ASP A 4 0.76 -0.13 -3.27
N THR A 5 0.24 0.60 -4.26
CA THR A 5 1.03 1.19 -5.34
C THR A 5 0.72 2.67 -5.48
N VAL A 6 1.75 3.50 -5.47
CA VAL A 6 1.62 4.95 -5.64
C VAL A 6 2.58 5.44 -6.71
N GLU A 7 2.24 6.57 -7.31
CA GLU A 7 3.10 7.25 -8.28
C GLU A 7 3.70 8.49 -7.63
N ILE A 8 5.02 8.64 -7.72
CA ILE A 8 5.76 9.72 -7.09
C ILE A 8 6.80 10.30 -8.03
N ASP A 9 7.26 11.50 -7.69
CA ASP A 9 8.52 12.02 -8.20
C ASP A 9 9.56 11.77 -7.10
N LEU A 10 10.63 11.07 -7.45
CA LEU A 10 11.66 10.66 -6.50
C LEU A 10 12.85 11.61 -6.56
N ASP A 11 13.08 12.31 -5.47
CA ASP A 11 14.22 13.24 -5.33
C ASP A 11 15.46 12.44 -4.91
N LEU A 12 16.44 12.39 -5.78
CA LEU A 12 17.71 11.68 -5.54
C LEU A 12 18.79 12.56 -4.94
N GLY A 13 18.46 13.84 -4.69
CA GLY A 13 19.47 14.82 -4.31
C GLY A 13 20.24 15.36 -5.52
N PHE A 14 21.12 16.31 -5.28
CA PHE A 14 21.93 16.93 -6.35
C PHE A 14 21.10 17.53 -7.49
N ASN A 15 19.86 17.98 -7.20
CA ASN A 15 18.92 18.49 -8.20
C ASN A 15 18.49 17.45 -9.24
N ILE A 16 18.55 16.16 -8.90
CA ILE A 16 18.12 15.06 -9.77
C ILE A 16 16.80 14.54 -9.27
N ILE A 17 15.78 14.57 -10.12
CA ILE A 17 14.45 14.04 -9.82
C ILE A 17 14.07 13.02 -10.88
N LEU A 18 13.72 11.82 -10.44
CA LEU A 18 13.10 10.82 -11.31
C LEU A 18 11.59 11.02 -11.25
N ALA A 19 11.03 11.54 -12.33
CA ALA A 19 9.60 11.85 -12.39
C ALA A 19 8.77 10.60 -12.67
N ASN A 20 7.53 10.59 -12.15
CA ASN A 20 6.50 9.61 -12.49
C ASN A 20 6.92 8.17 -12.23
N GLN A 21 7.51 7.92 -11.07
CA GLN A 21 7.91 6.56 -10.67
C GLN A 21 6.79 5.87 -9.93
N ARG A 22 6.52 4.63 -10.29
CA ARG A 22 5.58 3.79 -9.56
C ARG A 22 6.32 3.08 -8.44
N VAL A 23 5.77 3.22 -7.23
CA VAL A 23 6.32 2.58 -6.04
C VAL A 23 5.33 1.55 -5.53
N ARG A 24 5.80 0.32 -5.39
CA ARG A 24 5.09 -0.75 -4.70
C ARG A 24 5.54 -0.73 -3.24
N MET A 25 4.58 -0.57 -2.32
CA MET A 25 4.93 -0.61 -0.90
C MET A 25 5.35 -2.02 -0.50
N ALA A 26 6.56 -2.14 0.02
CA ALA A 26 7.14 -3.43 0.37
C ALA A 26 6.43 -4.05 1.57
N GLY A 27 6.27 -5.36 1.54
CA GLY A 27 5.83 -6.14 2.69
C GLY A 27 4.33 -6.15 2.96
N ILE A 28 3.51 -5.55 2.11
CA ILE A 28 2.06 -5.53 2.31
C ILE A 28 1.30 -5.92 1.05
N ASP A 29 0.03 -6.29 1.27
CA ASP A 29 -0.95 -6.50 0.21
C ASP A 29 -2.23 -5.78 0.60
N THR A 30 -2.82 -5.04 -0.34
CA THR A 30 -4.11 -4.38 -0.14
C THR A 30 -5.18 -5.06 -1.02
N PRO A 31 -6.48 -4.94 -0.64
CA PRO A 31 -7.53 -5.49 -1.49
C PRO A 31 -7.53 -4.83 -2.87
N GLU A 32 -7.91 -5.59 -3.89
CA GLU A 32 -7.99 -5.09 -5.25
C GLU A 32 -9.12 -4.07 -5.40
N SER A 33 -8.83 -2.94 -6.03
CA SER A 33 -9.81 -1.89 -6.29
C SER A 33 -10.49 -2.02 -7.65
N ARG A 34 -9.97 -2.88 -8.51
CA ARG A 34 -10.48 -3.10 -9.89
C ARG A 34 -11.07 -4.48 -10.11
N THR A 35 -11.49 -5.14 -9.05
CA THR A 35 -12.13 -6.46 -9.13
C THR A 35 -13.61 -6.32 -9.50
N SER A 36 -14.20 -7.39 -10.08
CA SER A 36 -15.62 -7.49 -10.32
C SER A 36 -16.42 -7.82 -9.06
N ILE A 37 -15.74 -8.23 -7.99
CA ILE A 37 -16.37 -8.54 -6.70
C ILE A 37 -16.58 -7.22 -5.96
N ALA A 38 -17.85 -6.81 -5.86
CA ALA A 38 -18.19 -5.48 -5.33
C ALA A 38 -17.68 -5.23 -3.92
N GLU A 39 -17.75 -6.21 -3.06
CA GLU A 39 -17.32 -6.10 -1.66
C GLU A 39 -15.80 -5.94 -1.56
N GLU A 40 -15.04 -6.70 -2.33
CA GLU A 40 -13.59 -6.59 -2.38
C GLU A 40 -13.16 -5.24 -2.97
N LYS A 41 -13.86 -4.79 -4.02
CA LYS A 41 -13.63 -3.48 -4.63
C LYS A 41 -13.81 -2.36 -3.62
N GLU A 42 -14.86 -2.43 -2.80
CA GLU A 42 -15.11 -1.42 -1.76
C GLU A 42 -13.96 -1.37 -0.76
N ARG A 43 -13.47 -2.52 -0.31
CA ARG A 43 -12.32 -2.60 0.60
C ARG A 43 -11.06 -2.03 -0.05
N GLY A 44 -10.83 -2.33 -1.33
CA GLY A 44 -9.71 -1.78 -2.09
C GLY A 44 -9.76 -0.27 -2.20
N LEU A 45 -10.94 0.29 -2.43
CA LEU A 45 -11.13 1.74 -2.49
C LEU A 45 -10.92 2.41 -1.13
N ILE A 46 -11.34 1.76 -0.05
CA ILE A 46 -11.09 2.26 1.31
C ILE A 46 -9.59 2.35 1.57
N SER A 47 -8.84 1.28 1.28
CA SER A 47 -7.39 1.27 1.48
C SER A 47 -6.70 2.34 0.63
N LYS A 48 -7.11 2.47 -0.62
CA LYS A 48 -6.58 3.49 -1.53
C LYS A 48 -6.83 4.90 -1.01
N LYS A 49 -8.03 5.16 -0.48
CA LYS A 49 -8.38 6.45 0.10
C LYS A 49 -7.51 6.77 1.32
N LYS A 50 -7.26 5.79 2.19
CA LYS A 50 -6.43 5.98 3.37
C LYS A 50 -4.99 6.29 3.00
N VAL A 51 -4.45 5.63 1.99
CA VAL A 51 -3.12 5.94 1.46
C VAL A 51 -3.08 7.37 0.92
N ALA A 52 -4.09 7.77 0.15
CA ALA A 52 -4.16 9.12 -0.38
C ALA A 52 -4.24 10.18 0.72
N GLU A 53 -4.91 9.90 1.83
CA GLU A 53 -4.97 10.80 2.98
C GLU A 53 -3.61 10.96 3.66
N LYS A 54 -2.82 9.89 3.72
CA LYS A 54 -1.47 9.90 4.32
C LYS A 54 -0.41 10.48 3.40
N LEU A 55 -0.61 10.38 2.10
CA LEU A 55 0.31 10.85 1.08
C LEU A 55 -0.40 11.84 0.14
N PRO A 56 -0.78 13.03 0.64
CA PRO A 56 -1.50 13.99 -0.21
C PRO A 56 -0.68 14.39 -1.43
N VAL A 57 -1.35 14.59 -2.56
CA VAL A 57 -0.70 15.06 -3.78
C VAL A 57 -0.01 16.39 -3.51
N GLY A 58 1.25 16.50 -3.95
CA GLY A 58 2.07 17.70 -3.73
C GLY A 58 2.79 17.72 -2.40
N SER A 59 2.59 16.74 -1.52
CA SER A 59 3.28 16.68 -0.25
C SER A 59 4.69 16.10 -0.41
N TRP A 60 5.58 16.52 0.50
CA TRP A 60 6.91 15.94 0.62
C TRP A 60 6.88 14.83 1.64
N GLN A 61 7.34 13.66 1.23
CA GLN A 61 7.35 12.48 2.08
C GLN A 61 8.73 11.84 2.07
N ARG A 62 9.04 11.13 3.14
CA ARG A 62 10.27 10.37 3.23
C ARG A 62 10.00 8.95 2.77
N ILE A 63 10.87 8.42 1.92
CA ILE A 63 10.78 7.06 1.44
C ILE A 63 12.14 6.38 1.58
N GLN A 64 12.13 5.12 2.03
CA GLN A 64 13.30 4.26 1.99
C GLN A 64 13.09 3.28 0.85
N THR A 65 13.87 3.40 -0.20
CA THR A 65 13.79 2.48 -1.32
C THR A 65 14.56 1.21 -1.00
N MET A 66 14.07 0.10 -1.54
CA MET A 66 14.67 -1.20 -1.35
C MET A 66 15.15 -1.75 -2.67
N ARG A 67 16.28 -2.45 -2.65
CA ARG A 67 16.77 -3.14 -3.82
C ARG A 67 15.87 -4.35 -4.07
N ALA A 68 15.18 -4.37 -5.21
CA ALA A 68 14.46 -5.55 -5.63
C ALA A 68 15.46 -6.54 -6.21
N ASP A 69 15.29 -7.83 -5.92
CA ASP A 69 15.95 -8.87 -6.68
C ASP A 69 15.44 -8.79 -8.12
N SER A 70 16.29 -9.18 -9.06
CA SER A 70 16.06 -8.97 -10.49
C SER A 70 14.72 -9.49 -11.03
N ASN A 71 14.03 -10.35 -10.29
CA ASN A 71 12.76 -10.97 -10.67
C ASN A 71 11.56 -10.49 -9.86
N ASP A 72 11.76 -9.56 -8.92
CA ASP A 72 10.73 -9.26 -7.92
C ASP A 72 9.63 -8.34 -8.44
N ASP A 73 9.89 -7.56 -9.46
CA ASP A 73 8.84 -6.74 -10.01
C ASP A 73 8.82 -6.76 -11.53
N LYS A 74 7.90 -7.57 -12.05
CA LYS A 74 7.66 -7.71 -13.49
C LYS A 74 7.15 -6.42 -14.14
N PHE A 75 6.72 -5.45 -13.34
CA PHE A 75 6.09 -4.22 -13.83
C PHE A 75 7.01 -3.01 -13.73
N GLY A 76 8.26 -3.20 -13.33
CA GLY A 76 9.25 -2.13 -13.24
C GLY A 76 8.99 -1.13 -12.12
N ARG A 77 8.25 -1.51 -11.08
CA ARG A 77 7.99 -0.64 -9.94
C ARG A 77 9.17 -0.63 -8.99
N ILE A 78 9.34 0.49 -8.31
CA ILE A 78 10.33 0.61 -7.23
C ILE A 78 9.71 0.05 -5.96
N LEU A 79 10.45 -0.78 -5.23
CA LEU A 79 10.02 -1.20 -3.90
C LEU A 79 10.44 -0.15 -2.87
N GLY A 80 9.54 0.20 -1.98
CA GLY A 80 9.85 1.20 -0.97
C GLY A 80 8.95 1.15 0.24
N VAL A 81 9.40 1.84 1.28
CA VAL A 81 8.66 2.01 2.53
C VAL A 81 8.59 3.50 2.81
N PHE A 82 7.38 4.04 2.96
CA PHE A 82 7.21 5.44 3.36
C PHE A 82 7.35 5.55 4.88
N ILE A 83 8.17 6.49 5.31
CA ILE A 83 8.42 6.73 6.74
C ILE A 83 7.67 8.00 7.14
N MET A 84 6.74 7.84 8.08
CA MET A 84 5.92 8.95 8.56
C MET A 84 6.69 9.81 9.55
N GLU A 85 6.13 10.98 9.92
CA GLU A 85 6.79 11.94 10.80
C GLU A 85 7.14 11.36 12.17
N ASP A 86 6.35 10.42 12.67
CA ASP A 86 6.61 9.75 13.95
C ASP A 86 7.67 8.65 13.86
N GLY A 87 8.23 8.41 12.68
CA GLY A 87 9.21 7.35 12.44
C GLY A 87 8.60 6.00 12.10
N MET A 88 7.30 5.83 12.19
CA MET A 88 6.60 4.59 11.84
C MET A 88 6.45 4.50 10.33
N SER A 89 6.52 3.28 9.78
CA SER A 89 6.24 3.08 8.37
C SER A 89 4.74 3.21 8.09
N LEU A 90 4.41 3.77 6.94
CA LEU A 90 3.02 3.79 6.47
C LEU A 90 2.47 2.38 6.30
N SER A 91 3.30 1.44 5.83
CA SER A 91 2.92 0.04 5.69
C SER A 91 2.46 -0.56 7.02
N GLN A 92 3.20 -0.29 8.11
CA GLN A 92 2.81 -0.78 9.44
C GLN A 92 1.51 -0.14 9.91
N TRP A 93 1.35 1.17 9.66
CA TRP A 93 0.11 1.86 10.01
C TRP A 93 -1.10 1.24 9.29
N LEU A 94 -0.94 0.91 8.01
CA LEU A 94 -2.02 0.29 7.22
C LEU A 94 -2.37 -1.10 7.77
N ILE A 95 -1.38 -1.89 8.14
CA ILE A 95 -1.59 -3.21 8.75
C ILE A 95 -2.33 -3.07 10.08
N ASP A 96 -1.85 -2.18 10.94
CA ASP A 96 -2.41 -1.98 12.29
C ASP A 96 -3.86 -1.51 12.25
N ASN A 97 -4.24 -0.81 11.20
CA ASN A 97 -5.59 -0.26 11.04
C ASN A 97 -6.48 -1.09 10.10
N ASN A 98 -6.04 -2.28 9.71
CA ASN A 98 -6.83 -3.24 8.93
C ASN A 98 -7.08 -2.82 7.48
N TYR A 99 -6.20 -2.01 6.91
CA TYR A 99 -6.28 -1.61 5.50
C TYR A 99 -5.34 -2.41 4.60
N ALA A 100 -4.41 -3.15 5.19
CA ALA A 100 -3.47 -3.98 4.46
C ALA A 100 -3.15 -5.25 5.26
N VAL A 101 -2.58 -6.22 4.58
CA VAL A 101 -2.13 -7.50 5.15
C VAL A 101 -0.63 -7.61 4.95
N LEU A 102 0.07 -8.15 5.94
CA LEU A 102 1.49 -8.46 5.80
C LEU A 102 1.68 -9.48 4.67
N TYR A 103 2.62 -9.18 3.77
CA TYR A 103 2.90 -10.03 2.61
C TYR A 103 4.40 -10.09 2.37
N GLN A 104 4.96 -11.30 2.42
CA GLN A 104 6.38 -11.54 2.20
C GLN A 104 6.61 -12.68 1.19
N GLY A 105 5.72 -12.81 0.21
CA GLY A 105 5.81 -13.88 -0.79
C GLY A 105 5.23 -15.21 -0.32
N GLU A 106 4.42 -15.18 0.71
CA GLU A 106 3.88 -16.36 1.36
C GLU A 106 2.64 -16.91 0.66
N ASN A 107 2.08 -17.95 1.29
CA ASN A 107 0.88 -18.64 0.88
C ASN A 107 -0.31 -17.68 0.71
N LYS A 108 -0.96 -17.74 -0.45
CA LYS A 108 -2.13 -16.92 -0.76
C LYS A 108 -3.28 -17.12 0.22
N GLU A 109 -3.41 -18.32 0.80
CA GLU A 109 -4.46 -18.58 1.78
C GLU A 109 -4.30 -17.75 3.03
N LEU A 110 -3.07 -17.60 3.53
CA LEU A 110 -2.79 -16.76 4.70
C LEU A 110 -3.10 -15.28 4.41
N VAL A 111 -2.79 -14.83 3.22
CA VAL A 111 -3.12 -13.46 2.79
C VAL A 111 -4.64 -13.28 2.75
N GLN A 112 -5.37 -14.23 2.20
CA GLN A 112 -6.83 -14.17 2.14
C GLN A 112 -7.47 -14.22 3.52
N GLU A 113 -6.94 -15.00 4.44
CA GLU A 113 -7.40 -15.01 5.83
C GLU A 113 -7.21 -13.65 6.48
N GLY A 114 -6.06 -13.00 6.24
CA GLY A 114 -5.79 -11.66 6.71
C GLY A 114 -6.79 -10.64 6.19
N HIS A 115 -7.14 -10.74 4.91
CA HIS A 115 -8.15 -9.86 4.32
C HIS A 115 -9.54 -10.10 4.91
N ARG A 116 -9.92 -11.35 5.18
CA ARG A 116 -11.19 -11.66 5.84
C ARG A 116 -11.23 -11.10 7.26
N TYR A 117 -10.14 -11.22 8.00
CA TYR A 117 -10.02 -10.63 9.33
C TYR A 117 -10.20 -9.11 9.28
N ASN A 118 -9.50 -8.46 8.35
CA ASN A 118 -9.59 -7.02 8.16
C ASN A 118 -11.01 -6.59 7.78
N LYS A 119 -11.67 -7.34 6.91
CA LYS A 119 -13.06 -7.09 6.55
C LYS A 119 -13.95 -7.03 7.78
N GLN A 120 -13.82 -8.01 8.65
CA GLN A 120 -14.62 -8.07 9.88
C GLN A 120 -14.36 -6.86 10.77
N LYS A 121 -13.09 -6.46 10.90
CA LYS A 121 -12.72 -5.28 11.70
C LYS A 121 -13.27 -3.99 11.12
N LEU A 122 -13.26 -3.84 9.81
CA LEU A 122 -13.83 -2.67 9.14
C LEU A 122 -15.35 -2.60 9.34
N ILE A 123 -16.03 -3.75 9.29
CA ILE A 123 -17.48 -3.82 9.57
C ILE A 123 -17.76 -3.41 11.02
N GLU A 124 -17.00 -3.94 11.97
CA GLU A 124 -17.15 -3.61 13.40
C GLU A 124 -16.96 -2.12 13.67
N ARG A 125 -16.06 -1.46 12.94
CA ARG A 125 -15.81 -0.03 13.09
C ARG A 125 -16.79 0.85 12.31
N GLY A 126 -17.66 0.27 11.51
CA GLY A 126 -18.62 1.01 10.69
C GLY A 126 -18.03 1.61 9.40
N GLU A 127 -16.81 1.24 9.03
CA GLU A 127 -16.19 1.72 7.77
C GLU A 127 -16.62 0.91 6.56
N LEU A 128 -17.15 -0.28 6.77
CA LEU A 128 -17.64 -1.18 5.72
C LEU A 128 -18.99 -1.71 6.14
N LYS A 129 -19.94 -1.74 5.23
CA LYS A 129 -21.26 -2.31 5.49
C LYS A 129 -21.19 -3.83 5.50
N ALA A 130 -21.93 -4.41 6.43
CA ALA A 130 -22.00 -5.86 6.53
C ALA A 130 -22.73 -6.47 5.32
#